data_7b14e276861e786c5459bcb9567ad27a
#
_entry.id   7b14e276861e786c5459bcb9567ad27a
#
_cell.length_a   1.000
_cell.length_b   1.000
_cell.length_c   1.000
_cell.angle_alpha   90.00
_cell.angle_beta   90.00
_cell.angle_gamma   90.00
#
_symmetry.space_group_name_H-M   'P 1'
#
loop_
_entity.id
_entity.type
_entity.pdbx_description
1 polymer ?
#
loop_
_entity_poly.entity_id
_entity_poly.type
_entity_poly.pdbx_seq_one_letter_code
_entity_poly.pdbx_strand_id
1 'polypeptide(L)'
;MTRLVPIREIAHLRLALPAGDRWVSEVDWIPVSSTEIHLACRYYPMAVRFEGSKPSLGLIVDQRYIMHPLLDSAGTWRGAYRPIALRCFPFAAPRIGDDPLEDIVIDADSKYLSETIGIPIVDDAGRLVNELHRLFRLLQRGQESFAGSLDQYLIGSLLVPLGNTDQPLYVLDPVRFLHMEHAALGAMARHGFLSVDIAVACLFSLQNLRPDYRPKGDGRPRRSIPAPSIIPDMIAMDDLPLVLDDSELISLWDIDALRAEGRP
;
A
#
# COMPACT_ATOMS: atom_id res chain seq x y z
N MET A 1 17.98 -13.70 12.34
CA MET A 1 16.63 -13.38 12.84
C MET A 1 16.60 -11.89 13.12
N THR A 2 15.70 -11.15 12.53
CA THR A 2 15.51 -9.71 12.76
C THR A 2 15.03 -9.50 14.20
N ARG A 3 15.72 -8.66 14.98
CA ARG A 3 15.33 -8.32 16.35
C ARG A 3 14.57 -7.00 16.33
N LEU A 4 13.25 -7.07 16.30
CA LEU A 4 12.42 -5.87 16.41
C LEU A 4 12.42 -5.36 17.86
N VAL A 5 12.67 -4.08 18.02
CA VAL A 5 12.64 -3.36 19.30
C VAL A 5 11.73 -2.15 19.22
N PRO A 6 10.97 -1.81 20.27
CA PRO A 6 10.15 -0.61 20.31
C PRO A 6 11.00 0.66 20.33
N ILE A 7 10.44 1.76 19.84
CA ILE A 7 11.12 3.07 19.82
C ILE A 7 11.61 3.46 21.22
N ARG A 8 10.87 3.09 22.27
CA ARG A 8 11.26 3.38 23.66
C ARG A 8 12.68 2.92 23.99
N GLU A 9 13.11 1.75 23.49
CA GLU A 9 14.45 1.22 23.74
C GLU A 9 15.56 2.00 23.01
N ILE A 10 15.22 2.61 21.89
CA ILE A 10 16.17 3.32 21.01
C ILE A 10 15.91 4.83 20.93
N ALA A 11 15.16 5.40 21.89
CA ALA A 11 14.77 6.80 21.89
C ALA A 11 15.97 7.79 21.85
N HIS A 12 17.15 7.34 22.27
CA HIS A 12 18.40 8.10 22.25
C HIS A 12 19.08 8.12 20.88
N LEU A 13 18.64 7.26 19.95
CA LEU A 13 19.23 7.17 18.62
C LEU A 13 18.60 8.14 17.63
N ARG A 14 19.25 8.26 16.49
CA ARG A 14 18.85 9.12 15.37
C ARG A 14 18.56 8.28 14.13
N LEU A 15 17.62 8.71 13.33
CA LEU A 15 17.31 8.10 12.05
C LEU A 15 18.20 8.72 10.96
N ALA A 16 19.09 7.91 10.41
CA ALA A 16 20.05 8.28 9.37
C ALA A 16 19.65 7.64 8.05
N LEU A 17 18.56 8.13 7.42
CA LEU A 17 18.17 7.64 6.10
C LEU A 17 19.20 8.03 5.04
N PRO A 18 19.48 7.14 4.08
CA PRO A 18 20.37 7.43 2.98
C PRO A 18 19.81 8.57 2.12
N ALA A 19 20.72 9.31 1.46
CA ALA A 19 20.30 10.24 0.45
C ALA A 19 19.62 9.48 -0.72
N GLY A 20 18.45 9.96 -1.15
CA GLY A 20 17.65 9.34 -2.20
C GLY A 20 16.80 8.15 -1.73
N ASP A 21 16.20 7.46 -2.68
CA ASP A 21 15.14 6.47 -2.44
C ASP A 21 15.58 5.04 -2.79
N ARG A 22 16.87 4.78 -2.97
CA ARG A 22 17.38 3.45 -3.39
C ARG A 22 16.98 2.32 -2.46
N TRP A 23 16.73 2.63 -1.18
CA TRP A 23 16.25 1.67 -0.19
C TRP A 23 14.90 1.03 -0.57
N VAL A 24 14.08 1.69 -1.40
CA VAL A 24 12.81 1.14 -1.91
C VAL A 24 13.03 -0.17 -2.67
N SER A 25 14.18 -0.36 -3.32
CA SER A 25 14.50 -1.60 -4.01
C SER A 25 14.70 -2.82 -3.09
N GLU A 26 14.79 -2.60 -1.78
CA GLU A 26 14.86 -3.66 -0.76
C GLU A 26 13.46 -4.14 -0.32
N VAL A 27 12.41 -3.50 -0.82
CA VAL A 27 11.01 -3.78 -0.45
C VAL A 27 10.28 -4.38 -1.64
N ASP A 28 9.63 -5.52 -1.44
CA ASP A 28 8.91 -6.22 -2.51
C ASP A 28 7.42 -5.85 -2.55
N TRP A 29 6.83 -5.70 -1.39
CA TRP A 29 5.40 -5.47 -1.19
C TRP A 29 5.15 -4.65 0.07
N ILE A 30 4.14 -3.79 0.05
CA ILE A 30 3.75 -2.93 1.18
C ILE A 30 2.23 -2.95 1.37
N PRO A 31 1.72 -2.89 2.60
CA PRO A 31 0.29 -2.76 2.85
C PRO A 31 -0.23 -1.42 2.32
N VAL A 32 -1.49 -1.38 1.91
CA VAL A 32 -2.19 -0.18 1.44
C VAL A 32 -3.31 0.19 2.40
N SER A 33 -3.59 1.48 2.57
CA SER A 33 -4.76 1.97 3.30
C SER A 33 -5.98 2.11 2.39
N SER A 34 -7.18 1.96 2.93
CA SER A 34 -8.41 2.20 2.19
C SER A 34 -8.52 3.65 1.68
N THR A 35 -7.91 4.59 2.38
CA THR A 35 -7.92 6.01 2.00
C THR A 35 -7.05 6.32 0.78
N GLU A 36 -6.10 5.44 0.42
CA GLU A 36 -5.19 5.67 -0.70
C GLU A 36 -5.41 4.73 -1.89
N ILE A 37 -6.36 3.77 -1.81
CA ILE A 37 -6.53 2.71 -2.80
C ILE A 37 -6.74 3.24 -4.22
N HIS A 38 -7.58 4.26 -4.39
CA HIS A 38 -7.92 4.83 -5.71
C HIS A 38 -6.76 5.63 -6.33
N LEU A 39 -5.92 6.22 -5.49
CA LEU A 39 -4.74 6.91 -5.97
C LEU A 39 -3.62 5.91 -6.25
N ALA A 40 -3.40 4.97 -5.34
CA ALA A 40 -2.34 3.97 -5.44
C ALA A 40 -2.52 3.04 -6.64
N CYS A 41 -3.74 2.60 -6.97
CA CYS A 41 -4.00 1.70 -8.11
C CYS A 41 -3.61 2.28 -9.48
N ARG A 42 -3.44 3.60 -9.58
CA ARG A 42 -2.97 4.26 -10.82
C ARG A 42 -1.50 4.02 -11.10
N TYR A 43 -0.72 3.79 -10.04
CA TYR A 43 0.76 3.75 -10.12
C TYR A 43 1.33 2.38 -9.81
N TYR A 44 0.63 1.56 -9.00
CA TYR A 44 1.12 0.30 -8.47
C TYR A 44 0.16 -0.84 -8.79
N PRO A 45 0.68 -2.03 -9.12
CA PRO A 45 -0.15 -3.23 -9.11
C PRO A 45 -0.56 -3.55 -7.67
N MET A 46 -1.81 -3.91 -7.47
CA MET A 46 -2.32 -4.34 -6.18
C MET A 46 -2.31 -5.86 -6.08
N ALA A 47 -1.90 -6.37 -4.92
CA ALA A 47 -1.87 -7.80 -4.65
C ALA A 47 -2.20 -8.11 -3.20
N VAL A 48 -2.75 -9.30 -2.98
CA VAL A 48 -3.00 -9.88 -1.67
C VAL A 48 -1.79 -10.72 -1.27
N ARG A 49 -1.30 -10.54 -0.05
CA ARG A 49 -0.32 -11.40 0.60
C ARG A 49 -0.93 -12.03 1.83
N PHE A 50 -0.51 -13.25 2.14
CA PHE A 50 -0.95 -13.95 3.34
C PHE A 50 0.14 -13.89 4.41
N GLU A 51 -0.24 -13.48 5.62
CA GLU A 51 0.56 -13.59 6.83
C GLU A 51 -0.05 -14.70 7.69
N GLY A 52 0.49 -15.91 7.57
CA GLY A 52 -0.19 -17.12 8.03
C GLY A 52 -1.48 -17.35 7.23
N SER A 53 -2.64 -17.34 7.91
CA SER A 53 -3.95 -17.46 7.26
C SER A 53 -4.65 -16.13 6.97
N LYS A 54 -4.07 -15.01 7.43
CA LYS A 54 -4.69 -13.68 7.30
C LYS A 54 -4.31 -13.03 5.98
N PRO A 55 -5.28 -12.73 5.09
CA PRO A 55 -5.02 -11.99 3.87
C PRO A 55 -4.85 -10.50 4.17
N SER A 56 -3.94 -9.86 3.44
CA SER A 56 -3.64 -8.43 3.53
C SER A 56 -3.55 -7.86 2.12
N LEU A 57 -4.24 -6.75 1.84
CA LEU A 57 -4.15 -6.08 0.56
C LEU A 57 -2.99 -5.08 0.56
N GLY A 58 -2.24 -5.05 -0.52
CA GLY A 58 -1.10 -4.13 -0.65
C GLY A 58 -0.69 -3.87 -2.07
N LEU A 59 0.43 -3.18 -2.19
CA LEU A 59 1.02 -2.71 -3.42
C LEU A 59 2.30 -3.48 -3.71
N ILE A 60 2.48 -3.89 -4.94
CA ILE A 60 3.74 -4.48 -5.41
C ILE A 60 4.68 -3.33 -5.75
N VAL A 61 5.84 -3.30 -5.11
CA VAL A 61 6.92 -2.32 -5.36
C VAL A 61 8.17 -2.97 -5.95
N ASP A 62 8.20 -4.30 -6.03
CA ASP A 62 9.27 -5.06 -6.65
C ASP A 62 9.38 -4.77 -8.15
N GLN A 63 10.54 -4.29 -8.57
CA GLN A 63 10.86 -3.93 -9.96
C GLN A 63 10.70 -5.09 -10.95
N ARG A 64 10.76 -6.33 -10.49
CA ARG A 64 10.56 -7.52 -11.34
C ARG A 64 9.15 -7.59 -11.92
N TYR A 65 8.15 -7.12 -11.18
CA TYR A 65 6.74 -7.24 -11.54
C TYR A 65 6.15 -5.98 -12.15
N ILE A 66 6.69 -4.80 -11.80
CA ILE A 66 6.11 -3.52 -12.21
C ILE A 66 6.58 -3.08 -13.60
N MET A 67 5.66 -2.48 -14.36
CA MET A 67 5.92 -2.05 -15.73
C MET A 67 6.84 -0.83 -15.79
N HIS A 68 6.64 0.12 -14.88
CA HIS A 68 7.39 1.37 -14.85
C HIS A 68 8.26 1.44 -13.59
N PRO A 69 9.58 1.64 -13.72
CA PRO A 69 10.46 1.77 -12.57
C PRO A 69 10.02 2.89 -11.64
N LEU A 70 10.02 2.63 -10.34
CA LEU A 70 9.67 3.61 -9.30
C LEU A 70 10.80 4.62 -9.06
N LEU A 71 12.02 4.24 -9.40
CA LEU A 71 13.21 5.06 -9.25
C LEU A 71 13.80 5.38 -10.64
N ASP A 72 14.41 6.55 -10.76
CA ASP A 72 15.23 6.90 -11.90
C ASP A 72 16.64 6.27 -11.80
N SER A 73 17.48 6.53 -12.80
CA SER A 73 18.87 6.06 -12.82
C SER A 73 19.73 6.62 -11.68
N ALA A 74 19.37 7.76 -11.13
CA ALA A 74 20.05 8.36 -9.98
C ALA A 74 19.58 7.74 -8.64
N GLY A 75 18.49 6.97 -8.65
CA GLY A 75 17.87 6.38 -7.45
C GLY A 75 16.92 7.35 -6.75
N THR A 76 16.36 8.31 -7.50
CA THR A 76 15.37 9.26 -7.02
C THR A 76 13.97 8.76 -7.36
N TRP A 77 13.01 9.02 -6.50
CA TRP A 77 11.62 8.64 -6.70
C TRP A 77 11.00 9.32 -7.94
N ARG A 78 10.44 8.50 -8.83
CA ARG A 78 9.79 8.98 -10.08
C ARG A 78 8.29 9.15 -9.96
N GLY A 79 7.67 8.50 -8.98
CA GLY A 79 6.21 8.49 -8.82
C GLY A 79 5.69 9.84 -8.32
N ALA A 80 4.52 10.23 -8.81
CA ALA A 80 3.81 11.38 -8.28
C ALA A 80 3.22 11.11 -6.88
N TYR A 81 3.04 9.84 -6.53
CA TYR A 81 2.46 9.42 -5.27
C TYR A 81 3.38 8.45 -4.52
N ARG A 82 3.64 8.74 -3.24
CA ARG A 82 4.39 7.87 -2.33
C ARG A 82 3.43 7.27 -1.30
N PRO A 83 3.22 5.93 -1.32
CA PRO A 83 2.32 5.25 -0.40
C PRO A 83 2.65 5.48 1.07
N ILE A 84 1.62 5.47 1.93
CA ILE A 84 1.76 5.68 3.38
C ILE A 84 2.77 4.72 3.98
N ALA A 85 2.74 3.44 3.60
CA ALA A 85 3.67 2.44 4.14
C ALA A 85 5.14 2.76 3.83
N LEU A 86 5.46 3.29 2.64
CA LEU A 86 6.82 3.74 2.32
C LEU A 86 7.24 4.97 3.11
N ARG A 87 6.30 5.79 3.53
CA ARG A 87 6.56 6.97 4.38
C ARG A 87 6.88 6.57 5.82
N CYS A 88 6.47 5.38 6.24
CA CYS A 88 6.78 4.85 7.56
C CYS A 88 8.14 4.13 7.64
N PHE A 89 8.76 3.83 6.49
CA PHE A 89 10.04 3.12 6.47
C PHE A 89 11.13 3.87 7.24
N PRO A 90 12.01 3.18 7.99
CA PRO A 90 12.16 1.74 8.16
C PRO A 90 11.39 1.16 9.37
N PHE A 91 10.42 1.88 9.90
CA PHE A 91 9.65 1.46 11.06
C PHE A 91 8.52 0.49 10.65
N ALA A 92 8.07 -0.29 11.62
CA ALA A 92 6.90 -1.14 11.53
C ALA A 92 6.03 -0.98 12.78
N ALA A 93 4.76 -1.37 12.69
CA ALA A 93 3.88 -1.42 13.84
C ALA A 93 3.01 -2.68 13.74
N PRO A 94 3.44 -3.80 14.34
CA PRO A 94 2.72 -5.07 14.29
C PRO A 94 1.34 -4.99 14.93
N ARG A 95 1.22 -4.12 15.92
CA ARG A 95 -0.04 -3.77 16.59
C ARG A 95 -0.02 -2.30 16.90
N ILE A 96 -1.17 -1.66 16.81
CA ILE A 96 -1.34 -0.26 17.17
C ILE A 96 -2.25 -0.19 18.38
N GLY A 97 -1.71 0.28 19.50
CA GLY A 97 -2.40 0.60 20.74
C GLY A 97 -2.45 2.11 20.95
N ASP A 98 -2.27 2.52 22.21
CA ASP A 98 -2.32 3.93 22.61
C ASP A 98 -0.94 4.48 23.00
N ASP A 99 0.10 3.65 23.04
CA ASP A 99 1.47 4.09 23.34
C ASP A 99 2.36 4.03 22.10
N PRO A 100 2.55 5.17 21.41
CA PRO A 100 3.37 5.24 20.20
C PRO A 100 4.81 4.73 20.38
N LEU A 101 5.37 4.86 21.57
CA LEU A 101 6.75 4.45 21.86
C LEU A 101 6.91 2.93 21.99
N GLU A 102 5.81 2.24 22.33
CA GLU A 102 5.79 0.76 22.40
C GLU A 102 5.26 0.15 21.09
N ASP A 103 4.30 0.81 20.44
CA ASP A 103 3.62 0.28 19.25
C ASP A 103 4.51 0.27 18.02
N ILE A 104 5.38 1.27 17.89
CA ILE A 104 6.25 1.43 16.74
C ILE A 104 7.58 0.75 17.02
N VAL A 105 7.97 -0.14 16.12
CA VAL A 105 9.19 -0.95 16.24
C VAL A 105 10.10 -0.75 15.04
N ILE A 106 11.36 -1.07 15.22
CA ILE A 106 12.37 -1.12 14.15
C ILE A 106 13.32 -2.29 14.42
N ASP A 107 14.01 -2.75 13.39
CA ASP A 107 15.11 -3.70 13.56
C ASP A 107 16.26 -3.03 14.36
N ALA A 108 16.61 -3.61 15.50
CA ALA A 108 17.69 -3.09 16.36
C ALA A 108 19.04 -2.99 15.62
N ASP A 109 19.27 -3.88 14.65
CA ASP A 109 20.48 -3.93 13.84
C ASP A 109 20.35 -3.14 12.53
N SER A 110 19.33 -2.27 12.44
CA SER A 110 19.05 -1.48 11.23
C SER A 110 20.21 -0.52 10.92
N LYS A 111 20.71 -0.61 9.69
CA LYS A 111 21.72 0.32 9.15
C LYS A 111 21.26 1.80 9.10
N TYR A 112 19.99 2.04 9.38
CA TYR A 112 19.38 3.38 9.40
C TYR A 112 19.39 4.01 10.80
N LEU A 113 19.93 3.33 11.81
CA LEU A 113 20.11 3.86 13.17
C LEU A 113 21.52 4.38 13.36
N SER A 114 21.65 5.53 14.02
CA SER A 114 22.94 6.16 14.33
C SER A 114 22.87 6.86 15.69
N GLU A 115 24.00 6.90 16.42
CA GLU A 115 24.12 7.68 17.66
C GLU A 115 24.32 9.17 17.38
N THR A 116 24.90 9.52 16.23
CA THR A 116 25.43 10.88 15.99
C THR A 116 24.85 11.56 14.76
N ILE A 117 24.43 10.79 13.73
CA ILE A 117 24.04 11.32 12.42
C ILE A 117 22.53 11.11 12.22
N GLY A 118 21.85 12.09 11.62
CA GLY A 118 20.43 12.00 11.26
C GLY A 118 19.52 12.80 12.18
N ILE A 119 18.20 12.59 12.03
CA ILE A 119 17.19 13.26 12.85
C ILE A 119 16.93 12.47 14.14
N PRO A 120 16.72 13.12 15.30
CA PRO A 120 16.32 12.42 16.52
C PRO A 120 15.04 11.62 16.27
N ILE A 121 15.00 10.35 16.70
CA ILE A 121 13.79 9.53 16.61
C ILE A 121 12.73 10.09 17.56
N VAL A 122 13.13 10.45 18.76
CA VAL A 122 12.28 11.14 19.74
C VAL A 122 12.84 12.52 19.97
N ASP A 123 12.08 13.56 19.63
CA ASP A 123 12.36 14.95 19.96
C ASP A 123 11.44 15.41 21.10
N ASP A 124 11.71 16.60 21.68
CA ASP A 124 10.94 17.15 22.79
C ASP A 124 9.45 17.35 22.47
N ALA A 125 9.10 17.47 21.19
CA ALA A 125 7.73 17.61 20.69
C ALA A 125 7.12 16.28 20.26
N GLY A 126 7.89 15.17 20.17
CA GLY A 126 7.44 13.87 19.74
C GLY A 126 6.94 13.82 18.29
N ARG A 127 7.34 14.77 17.44
CA ARG A 127 6.76 14.98 16.10
C ARG A 127 6.82 13.75 15.20
N LEU A 128 8.02 13.16 15.05
CA LEU A 128 8.21 11.99 14.20
C LEU A 128 7.38 10.79 14.69
N VAL A 129 7.42 10.52 16.01
CA VAL A 129 6.72 9.38 16.62
C VAL A 129 5.20 9.53 16.46
N ASN A 130 4.67 10.73 16.72
CA ASN A 130 3.24 11.01 16.60
C ASN A 130 2.76 10.88 15.15
N GLU A 131 3.54 11.38 14.19
CA GLU A 131 3.21 11.25 12.76
C GLU A 131 3.24 9.79 12.30
N LEU A 132 4.28 9.04 12.66
CA LEU A 132 4.35 7.60 12.37
C LEU A 132 3.15 6.85 12.97
N HIS A 133 2.79 7.14 14.20
CA HIS A 133 1.65 6.51 14.86
C HIS A 133 0.34 6.81 14.12
N ARG A 134 0.14 8.06 13.69
CA ARG A 134 -1.01 8.46 12.87
C ARG A 134 -1.06 7.68 11.56
N LEU A 135 0.06 7.56 10.85
CA LEU A 135 0.16 6.83 9.58
C LEU A 135 -0.10 5.34 9.76
N PHE A 136 0.47 4.72 10.78
CA PHE A 136 0.23 3.31 11.08
C PHE A 136 -1.22 3.03 11.47
N ARG A 137 -1.87 3.93 12.21
CA ARG A 137 -3.33 3.84 12.49
C ARG A 137 -4.15 3.88 11.21
N LEU A 138 -3.80 4.73 10.25
CA LEU A 138 -4.47 4.76 8.94
C LEU A 138 -4.29 3.46 8.17
N LEU A 139 -3.08 2.90 8.16
CA LEU A 139 -2.81 1.60 7.52
C LEU A 139 -3.61 0.49 8.16
N GLN A 140 -3.59 0.39 9.49
CA GLN A 140 -4.31 -0.66 10.23
C GLN A 140 -5.82 -0.60 9.96
N ARG A 141 -6.44 0.58 10.12
CA ARG A 141 -7.88 0.75 9.85
C ARG A 141 -8.23 0.42 8.40
N GLY A 142 -7.35 0.79 7.47
CA GLY A 142 -7.51 0.43 6.06
C GLY A 142 -7.51 -1.07 5.86
N GLN A 143 -6.55 -1.79 6.45
CA GLN A 143 -6.47 -3.24 6.36
C GLN A 143 -7.68 -3.93 7.01
N GLU A 144 -8.14 -3.44 8.15
CA GLU A 144 -9.34 -3.95 8.82
C GLU A 144 -10.59 -3.78 7.93
N SER A 145 -10.70 -2.66 7.22
CA SER A 145 -11.83 -2.42 6.31
C SER A 145 -11.85 -3.36 5.10
N PHE A 146 -10.69 -3.90 4.70
CA PHE A 146 -10.59 -4.82 3.56
C PHE A 146 -10.92 -6.28 3.93
N ALA A 147 -10.85 -6.66 5.21
CA ALA A 147 -10.94 -8.06 5.63
C ALA A 147 -12.15 -8.78 5.04
N GLY A 148 -13.35 -8.22 5.20
CA GLY A 148 -14.57 -8.83 4.66
C GLY A 148 -14.59 -8.95 3.14
N SER A 149 -13.98 -8.02 2.42
CA SER A 149 -13.87 -8.07 0.96
C SER A 149 -12.89 -9.15 0.51
N LEU A 150 -11.76 -9.26 1.19
CA LEU A 150 -10.75 -10.29 0.89
C LEU A 150 -11.28 -11.69 1.16
N ASP A 151 -12.06 -11.89 2.22
CA ASP A 151 -12.73 -13.17 2.49
C ASP A 151 -13.68 -13.55 1.34
N GLN A 152 -14.44 -12.60 0.81
CA GLN A 152 -15.32 -12.84 -0.34
C GLN A 152 -14.53 -13.23 -1.60
N TYR A 153 -13.36 -12.61 -1.84
CA TYR A 153 -12.51 -12.98 -2.99
C TYR A 153 -11.94 -14.39 -2.83
N LEU A 154 -11.63 -14.81 -1.62
CA LEU A 154 -11.17 -16.17 -1.33
C LEU A 154 -12.30 -17.20 -1.53
N ILE A 155 -13.47 -16.97 -0.97
CA ILE A 155 -14.66 -17.82 -1.13
C ILE A 155 -15.02 -17.94 -2.61
N GLY A 156 -14.99 -16.84 -3.35
CA GLY A 156 -15.26 -16.80 -4.80
C GLY A 156 -14.13 -17.36 -5.67
N SER A 157 -13.00 -17.80 -5.06
CA SER A 157 -11.81 -18.26 -5.78
C SER A 157 -11.32 -17.26 -6.86
N LEU A 158 -11.43 -15.97 -6.57
CA LEU A 158 -11.13 -14.90 -7.52
C LEU A 158 -9.62 -14.55 -7.57
N LEU A 159 -8.84 -15.04 -6.62
CA LEU A 159 -7.41 -14.77 -6.52
C LEU A 159 -6.60 -15.83 -7.26
N VAL A 160 -5.58 -15.38 -7.99
CA VAL A 160 -4.60 -16.24 -8.66
C VAL A 160 -3.18 -15.85 -8.23
N PRO A 161 -2.27 -16.81 -8.07
CA PRO A 161 -0.90 -16.53 -7.66
C PRO A 161 -0.15 -15.76 -8.75
N LEU A 162 0.66 -14.81 -8.31
CA LEU A 162 1.57 -14.05 -9.15
C LEU A 162 2.99 -14.62 -9.01
N GLY A 163 3.47 -15.26 -10.08
CA GLY A 163 4.79 -15.88 -10.06
C GLY A 163 4.86 -17.16 -9.21
N ASN A 164 6.08 -17.67 -9.06
CA ASN A 164 6.36 -18.90 -8.31
C ASN A 164 7.43 -18.58 -7.25
N THR A 165 7.02 -18.00 -6.14
CA THR A 165 7.91 -17.60 -5.04
C THR A 165 7.49 -18.27 -3.72
N ASP A 166 8.41 -18.36 -2.76
CA ASP A 166 8.14 -18.93 -1.43
C ASP A 166 7.06 -18.17 -0.65
N GLN A 167 6.87 -16.88 -0.95
CA GLN A 167 5.79 -16.05 -0.45
C GLN A 167 4.97 -15.52 -1.62
N PRO A 168 4.02 -16.30 -2.14
CA PRO A 168 3.27 -15.92 -3.32
C PRO A 168 2.40 -14.70 -3.03
N LEU A 169 2.45 -13.76 -3.97
CA LEU A 169 1.48 -12.67 -4.07
C LEU A 169 0.30 -13.18 -4.89
N TYR A 170 -0.89 -12.69 -4.59
CA TYR A 170 -2.11 -13.06 -5.31
C TYR A 170 -2.74 -11.82 -5.91
N VAL A 171 -3.16 -11.91 -7.14
CA VAL A 171 -3.87 -10.85 -7.85
C VAL A 171 -5.27 -11.29 -8.21
N LEU A 172 -6.18 -10.34 -8.39
CA LEU A 172 -7.54 -10.63 -8.80
C LEU A 172 -7.55 -11.08 -10.29
N ASP A 173 -8.20 -12.22 -10.56
CA ASP A 173 -8.35 -12.73 -11.92
C ASP A 173 -9.52 -12.03 -12.64
N PRO A 174 -9.25 -11.23 -13.68
CA PRO A 174 -10.30 -10.51 -14.40
C PRO A 174 -11.33 -11.44 -15.07
N VAL A 175 -10.91 -12.64 -15.51
CA VAL A 175 -11.80 -13.58 -16.17
C VAL A 175 -12.76 -14.19 -15.17
N ARG A 176 -12.26 -14.64 -14.02
CA ARG A 176 -13.10 -15.18 -12.93
C ARG A 176 -14.07 -14.13 -12.41
N PHE A 177 -13.61 -12.90 -12.25
CA PHE A 177 -14.46 -11.79 -11.81
C PHE A 177 -15.58 -11.50 -12.79
N LEU A 178 -15.29 -11.44 -14.11
CA LEU A 178 -16.28 -11.20 -15.16
C LEU A 178 -17.30 -12.34 -15.34
N HIS A 179 -16.92 -13.57 -14.96
CA HIS A 179 -17.80 -14.74 -15.05
C HIS A 179 -18.43 -15.11 -13.71
N MET A 180 -18.33 -14.24 -12.71
CA MET A 180 -18.97 -14.46 -11.43
C MET A 180 -20.49 -14.56 -11.58
N GLU A 181 -21.09 -15.50 -10.88
CA GLU A 181 -22.54 -15.65 -10.86
C GLU A 181 -23.21 -14.41 -10.26
N HIS A 182 -24.36 -14.04 -10.79
CA HIS A 182 -25.12 -12.86 -10.32
C HIS A 182 -25.43 -12.93 -8.82
N ALA A 183 -25.68 -14.14 -8.30
CA ALA A 183 -25.93 -14.35 -6.87
C ALA A 183 -24.70 -14.01 -6.01
N ALA A 184 -23.49 -14.38 -6.48
CA ALA A 184 -22.23 -14.08 -5.79
C ALA A 184 -21.92 -12.57 -5.85
N LEU A 185 -22.12 -11.94 -7.01
CA LEU A 185 -21.98 -10.49 -7.16
C LEU A 185 -22.97 -9.72 -6.27
N GLY A 186 -24.23 -10.20 -6.21
CA GLY A 186 -25.24 -9.66 -5.30
C GLY A 186 -24.90 -9.85 -3.84
N ALA A 187 -24.21 -10.95 -3.47
CA ALA A 187 -23.71 -11.16 -2.10
C ALA A 187 -22.58 -10.17 -1.76
N MET A 188 -21.66 -9.92 -2.68
CA MET A 188 -20.63 -8.89 -2.50
C MET A 188 -21.22 -7.50 -2.27
N ALA A 189 -22.25 -7.14 -3.04
CA ALA A 189 -22.89 -5.83 -2.96
C ALA A 189 -23.77 -5.64 -1.70
N ARG A 190 -24.26 -6.72 -1.08
CA ARG A 190 -25.14 -6.65 0.11
C ARG A 190 -24.48 -6.00 1.34
N HIS A 191 -23.19 -6.10 1.48
CA HIS A 191 -22.42 -5.50 2.58
C HIS A 191 -21.87 -4.11 2.22
N GLY A 192 -22.38 -3.48 1.18
CA GLY A 192 -21.94 -2.21 0.63
C GLY A 192 -21.09 -2.42 -0.63
N PHE A 193 -20.86 -1.32 -1.35
CA PHE A 193 -20.11 -1.37 -2.61
C PHE A 193 -18.59 -1.51 -2.42
N LEU A 194 -18.09 -1.47 -1.18
CA LEU A 194 -16.65 -1.49 -0.90
C LEU A 194 -15.94 -2.68 -1.55
N SER A 195 -16.52 -3.89 -1.48
CA SER A 195 -15.90 -5.08 -2.08
C SER A 195 -15.80 -4.98 -3.60
N VAL A 196 -16.82 -4.41 -4.25
CA VAL A 196 -16.82 -4.19 -5.71
C VAL A 196 -15.80 -3.11 -6.06
N ASP A 197 -15.77 -2.04 -5.29
CA ASP A 197 -14.86 -0.90 -5.47
C ASP A 197 -13.39 -1.31 -5.36
N ILE A 198 -13.05 -2.09 -4.33
CA ILE A 198 -11.72 -2.68 -4.17
C ILE A 198 -11.40 -3.61 -5.35
N ALA A 199 -12.35 -4.45 -5.80
CA ALA A 199 -12.13 -5.32 -6.95
C ALA A 199 -11.82 -4.53 -8.21
N VAL A 200 -12.56 -3.44 -8.47
CA VAL A 200 -12.33 -2.55 -9.61
C VAL A 200 -10.94 -1.91 -9.52
N ALA A 201 -10.55 -1.40 -8.35
CA ALA A 201 -9.22 -0.84 -8.14
C ALA A 201 -8.11 -1.89 -8.37
N CYS A 202 -8.29 -3.12 -7.86
CA CYS A 202 -7.35 -4.22 -8.10
C CYS A 202 -7.23 -4.54 -9.59
N LEU A 203 -8.36 -4.70 -10.29
CA LEU A 203 -8.38 -5.01 -11.73
C LEU A 203 -7.76 -3.88 -12.56
N PHE A 204 -8.09 -2.62 -12.24
CA PHE A 204 -7.49 -1.47 -12.90
C PHE A 204 -5.98 -1.44 -12.70
N SER A 205 -5.50 -1.77 -11.52
CA SER A 205 -4.08 -1.76 -11.18
C SER A 205 -3.24 -2.77 -11.97
N LEU A 206 -3.86 -3.82 -12.54
CA LEU A 206 -3.16 -4.84 -13.34
C LEU A 206 -2.45 -4.27 -14.58
N GLN A 207 -2.86 -3.10 -15.06
CA GLN A 207 -2.17 -2.41 -16.15
C GLN A 207 -0.73 -2.04 -15.78
N ASN A 208 -0.43 -1.87 -14.48
CA ASN A 208 0.88 -1.55 -13.96
C ASN A 208 1.80 -2.77 -13.82
N LEU A 209 1.26 -4.00 -13.98
CA LEU A 209 2.07 -5.22 -14.07
C LEU A 209 2.74 -5.33 -15.44
N ARG A 210 3.94 -5.88 -15.47
CA ARG A 210 4.58 -6.31 -16.71
C ARG A 210 3.68 -7.32 -17.43
N PRO A 211 3.62 -7.30 -18.77
CA PRO A 211 2.73 -8.18 -19.53
C PRO A 211 2.86 -9.66 -19.21
N ASP A 212 4.09 -10.12 -18.91
CA ASP A 212 4.38 -11.53 -18.60
C ASP A 212 3.74 -12.01 -17.30
N TYR A 213 3.45 -11.10 -16.39
CA TYR A 213 2.84 -11.37 -15.07
C TYR A 213 1.35 -11.08 -15.00
N ARG A 214 0.75 -10.55 -16.05
CA ARG A 214 -0.70 -10.33 -16.07
C ARG A 214 -1.43 -11.66 -16.13
N PRO A 215 -2.52 -11.82 -15.35
CA PRO A 215 -3.35 -13.02 -15.43
C PRO A 215 -3.77 -13.28 -16.89
N LYS A 216 -3.39 -14.43 -17.41
CA LYS A 216 -3.80 -14.86 -18.75
C LYS A 216 -5.16 -15.54 -18.60
N GLY A 217 -6.17 -14.96 -19.19
CA GLY A 217 -7.47 -15.64 -19.29
C GLY A 217 -7.27 -17.04 -19.90
N ASP A 218 -8.01 -18.01 -19.41
CA ASP A 218 -7.93 -19.41 -19.84
C ASP A 218 -8.43 -19.68 -21.27
N GLY A 219 -8.29 -18.71 -22.16
CA GLY A 219 -8.50 -18.87 -23.62
C GLY A 219 -9.92 -19.26 -24.04
N ARG A 220 -10.88 -19.35 -23.11
CA ARG A 220 -12.27 -19.61 -23.44
C ARG A 220 -12.85 -18.43 -24.20
N PRO A 221 -13.53 -18.66 -25.33
CA PRO A 221 -14.08 -17.57 -26.13
C PRO A 221 -15.02 -16.73 -25.27
N ARG A 222 -14.73 -15.42 -25.21
CA ARG A 222 -15.61 -14.43 -24.59
C ARG A 222 -16.98 -14.55 -25.25
N ARG A 223 -18.01 -15.01 -24.54
CA ARG A 223 -19.38 -14.66 -24.92
C ARG A 223 -19.43 -13.13 -24.85
N SER A 224 -19.58 -12.51 -26.00
CA SER A 224 -19.84 -11.08 -26.09
C SER A 224 -21.12 -10.82 -25.31
N ILE A 225 -20.97 -10.24 -24.11
CA ILE A 225 -22.13 -9.68 -23.41
C ILE A 225 -22.54 -8.48 -24.27
N PRO A 226 -23.77 -8.45 -24.81
CA PRO A 226 -24.23 -7.26 -25.49
C PRO A 226 -24.13 -6.10 -24.52
N ALA A 227 -23.43 -5.04 -24.92
CA ALA A 227 -23.35 -3.84 -24.12
C ALA A 227 -24.76 -3.41 -23.73
N PRO A 228 -25.06 -3.17 -22.45
CA PRO A 228 -26.36 -2.64 -22.07
C PRO A 228 -26.51 -1.29 -22.77
N SER A 229 -27.57 -1.18 -23.59
CA SER A 229 -27.87 0.00 -24.39
C SER A 229 -28.44 1.17 -23.59
N ILE A 230 -28.25 1.14 -22.26
CA ILE A 230 -28.67 2.21 -21.36
C ILE A 230 -27.49 2.54 -20.47
N ILE A 231 -26.71 3.55 -20.86
CA ILE A 231 -25.94 4.32 -19.93
C ILE A 231 -26.90 5.41 -19.43
N PRO A 232 -27.41 5.34 -18.18
CA PRO A 232 -28.07 6.50 -17.62
C PRO A 232 -27.03 7.61 -17.60
N ASP A 233 -27.42 8.83 -17.92
CA ASP A 233 -26.60 10.00 -17.84
C ASP A 233 -25.73 9.93 -16.58
N MET A 234 -24.42 9.77 -16.80
CA MET A 234 -23.47 9.81 -15.70
C MET A 234 -23.62 11.20 -15.10
N ILE A 235 -24.14 11.25 -13.88
CA ILE A 235 -24.04 12.41 -13.01
C ILE A 235 -22.58 12.87 -13.09
N ALA A 236 -22.38 14.09 -13.56
CA ALA A 236 -21.07 14.70 -13.66
C ALA A 236 -20.40 14.60 -12.28
N MET A 237 -19.28 13.88 -12.21
CA MET A 237 -18.53 13.68 -10.97
C MET A 237 -17.77 14.95 -10.53
N ASP A 238 -18.20 16.13 -11.01
CA ASP A 238 -17.57 17.41 -10.68
C ASP A 238 -18.03 18.00 -9.31
N ASP A 239 -19.03 17.38 -8.66
CA ASP A 239 -19.64 17.93 -7.44
C ASP A 239 -19.32 17.13 -6.17
N LEU A 240 -18.41 16.18 -6.18
CA LEU A 240 -17.86 15.63 -4.95
C LEU A 240 -16.62 16.44 -4.57
N PRO A 241 -16.67 17.21 -3.46
CA PRO A 241 -15.48 17.87 -2.95
C PRO A 241 -14.59 16.80 -2.32
N LEU A 242 -13.81 16.09 -3.15
CA LEU A 242 -12.60 15.42 -2.72
C LEU A 242 -11.55 16.52 -2.51
N VAL A 243 -11.80 17.39 -1.55
CA VAL A 243 -10.78 18.22 -0.96
C VAL A 243 -9.96 17.29 -0.05
N LEU A 244 -9.10 16.49 -0.68
CA LEU A 244 -7.87 16.10 -0.02
C LEU A 244 -7.07 17.40 0.06
N ASP A 245 -7.12 18.03 1.22
CA ASP A 245 -6.27 19.17 1.51
C ASP A 245 -4.82 18.65 1.54
N ASP A 246 -4.16 18.73 0.39
CA ASP A 246 -2.74 18.35 0.23
C ASP A 246 -1.83 19.21 1.14
N SER A 247 -2.34 20.29 1.71
CA SER A 247 -1.58 21.16 2.60
C SER A 247 -1.35 20.55 3.99
N GLU A 248 -2.16 19.58 4.43
CA GLU A 248 -1.92 18.82 5.67
C GLU A 248 -1.05 17.57 5.49
N LEU A 249 -0.75 17.19 4.25
CA LEU A 249 0.24 16.16 3.92
C LEU A 249 1.64 16.78 3.95
N ILE A 250 2.04 17.36 5.08
CA ILE A 250 3.44 17.70 5.29
C ILE A 250 4.22 16.40 5.16
N SER A 251 4.93 16.31 4.05
CA SER A 251 5.78 15.19 3.73
C SER A 251 6.85 15.06 4.83
N LEU A 252 6.81 13.98 5.60
CA LEU A 252 7.92 13.60 6.51
C LEU A 252 9.27 13.57 5.78
N TRP A 253 9.22 13.60 4.44
CA TRP A 253 10.34 13.56 3.52
C TRP A 253 10.74 14.93 2.98
N ASP A 254 10.15 16.00 3.47
CA ASP A 254 10.71 17.33 3.31
C ASP A 254 11.90 17.50 4.28
N ILE A 255 12.78 16.46 4.22
CA ILE A 255 14.05 16.41 4.95
C ILE A 255 14.90 17.64 4.58
N ASP A 256 14.74 18.19 3.39
CA ASP A 256 15.46 19.40 2.98
C ASP A 256 14.95 20.64 3.72
N ALA A 257 13.66 20.71 4.07
CA ALA A 257 13.13 21.77 4.93
C ALA A 257 13.64 21.63 6.37
N LEU A 258 13.65 20.39 6.91
CA LEU A 258 14.20 20.11 8.25
C LEU A 258 15.73 20.29 8.31
N ARG A 259 16.45 20.10 7.20
CA ARG A 259 17.89 20.40 7.09
C ARG A 259 18.17 21.90 7.04
N ALA A 260 17.28 22.70 6.47
CA ALA A 260 17.43 24.14 6.37
C ALA A 260 17.30 24.85 7.74
N GLU A 261 16.51 24.30 8.66
CA GLU A 261 16.31 24.85 10.01
C GLU A 261 17.44 24.49 11.00
N GLY A 262 18.31 23.56 10.66
CA GLY A 262 19.37 23.02 11.53
C GLY A 262 20.80 23.45 11.18
N ARG A 263 21.02 24.51 10.41
CA ARG A 263 22.35 25.09 10.20
C ARG A 263 22.59 26.24 11.20
N PRO A 264 23.70 26.14 11.99
CA PRO A 264 24.18 27.26 12.80
C PRO A 264 24.68 28.42 11.93
#